data_b7ef85e03342ab8a1391f26a3b6aa7a7
#
_entry.id   b7ef85e03342ab8a1391f26a3b6aa7a7
#
_cell.length_a   1.000
_cell.length_b   1.000
_cell.length_c   1.000
_cell.angle_alpha   90.00
_cell.angle_beta   90.00
_cell.angle_gamma   90.00
#
_symmetry.space_group_name_H-M   'P 1'
#
loop_
_entity.id
_entity.type
_entity.pdbx_description
1 polymer ?
#
loop_
_entity_poly.entity_id
_entity_poly.type
_entity_poly.pdbx_seq_one_letter_code
_entity_poly.pdbx_strand_id
1 'polypeptide(L)'
;MTGKIKAKAHPFVEHFKFLKQFEDENTVAKYTIPAPAQMFQQMIIPVNYKKYEKIIMRQTKELIHDIGTAYQEVIRQFYEAGCRNLQLDDCTWGAIVGDAAKQRYKLL
;
A
#
# COMPACT_ATOMS: atom_id res chain seq x y z
N MET A 1 -5.08 10.33 -12.77
CA MET A 1 -5.18 8.89 -13.00
C MET A 1 -6.26 8.66 -14.05
N THR A 2 -5.93 7.99 -15.13
CA THR A 2 -6.83 7.86 -16.30
C THR A 2 -7.20 6.39 -16.62
N GLY A 3 -6.84 5.45 -15.74
CA GLY A 3 -7.10 4.02 -15.96
C GLY A 3 -6.99 3.20 -14.68
N LYS A 4 -7.15 1.88 -14.82
CA LYS A 4 -7.05 0.90 -13.74
C LYS A 4 -5.65 0.89 -13.12
N ILE A 5 -5.60 0.71 -11.80
CA ILE A 5 -4.34 0.50 -11.09
C ILE A 5 -3.83 -0.90 -11.44
N LYS A 6 -2.57 -0.95 -11.89
CA LYS A 6 -1.88 -2.20 -12.17
C LYS A 6 -0.46 -2.12 -11.63
N ALA A 7 0.01 -3.19 -11.00
CA ALA A 7 1.41 -3.32 -10.66
C ALA A 7 2.24 -3.53 -11.93
N LYS A 8 3.39 -2.88 -11.95
CA LYS A 8 4.51 -3.17 -12.86
C LYS A 8 5.66 -3.75 -12.02
N ALA A 9 6.85 -3.92 -12.61
CA ALA A 9 8.04 -4.25 -11.85
C ALA A 9 8.23 -3.21 -10.73
N HIS A 10 8.18 -3.67 -9.48
CA HIS A 10 8.27 -2.77 -8.34
C HIS A 10 9.76 -2.44 -8.06
N PRO A 11 10.16 -1.16 -8.05
CA PRO A 11 11.58 -0.79 -7.94
C PRO A 11 12.24 -1.30 -6.65
N PHE A 12 11.47 -1.44 -5.56
CA PHE A 12 11.99 -1.94 -4.28
C PHE A 12 12.34 -3.43 -4.29
N VAL A 13 11.94 -4.18 -5.31
CA VAL A 13 12.38 -5.57 -5.48
C VAL A 13 13.88 -5.63 -5.74
N GLU A 14 14.43 -4.70 -6.52
CA GLU A 14 15.88 -4.61 -6.73
C GLU A 14 16.62 -4.19 -5.44
N HIS A 15 16.04 -3.26 -4.66
CA HIS A 15 16.58 -2.91 -3.33
C HIS A 15 16.58 -4.13 -2.38
N PHE A 16 15.52 -4.94 -2.42
CA PHE A 16 15.48 -6.17 -1.62
C PHE A 16 16.54 -7.18 -2.07
N LYS A 17 16.73 -7.39 -3.38
CA LYS A 17 17.78 -8.28 -3.89
C LYS A 17 19.17 -7.85 -3.43
N PHE A 18 19.43 -6.54 -3.40
CA PHE A 18 20.66 -6.03 -2.82
C PHE A 18 20.78 -6.34 -1.33
N LEU A 19 19.72 -6.08 -0.56
CA LEU A 19 19.70 -6.38 0.88
C LEU A 19 19.90 -7.86 1.16
N LYS A 20 19.30 -8.74 0.35
CA LYS A 20 19.37 -10.19 0.50
C LYS A 20 20.80 -10.75 0.43
N GLN A 21 21.73 -10.05 -0.21
CA GLN A 21 23.15 -10.47 -0.28
C GLN A 21 23.84 -10.47 1.10
N PHE A 22 23.27 -9.82 2.10
CA PHE A 22 23.80 -9.73 3.45
C PHE A 22 23.15 -10.74 4.41
N GLU A 23 22.29 -11.65 3.92
CA GLU A 23 21.80 -12.77 4.71
C GLU A 23 22.93 -13.75 5.06
N ASP A 24 22.87 -14.27 6.27
CA ASP A 24 23.76 -15.32 6.77
C ASP A 24 22.99 -16.33 7.63
N GLU A 25 23.67 -17.19 8.35
CA GLU A 25 23.07 -18.24 9.19
C GLU A 25 22.23 -17.66 10.34
N ASN A 26 22.44 -16.40 10.73
CA ASN A 26 21.83 -15.75 11.88
C ASN A 26 20.90 -14.59 11.49
N THR A 27 20.94 -14.16 10.23
CA THR A 27 20.21 -12.98 9.77
C THR A 27 19.39 -13.26 8.52
N VAL A 28 18.14 -12.80 8.51
CA VAL A 28 17.24 -12.88 7.37
C VAL A 28 16.84 -11.48 6.93
N ALA A 29 16.93 -11.21 5.64
CA ALA A 29 16.51 -9.95 5.08
C ALA A 29 15.00 -9.75 5.27
N LYS A 30 14.65 -8.62 5.87
CA LYS A 30 13.29 -8.14 6.01
C LYS A 30 13.11 -6.90 5.12
N TYR A 31 11.98 -6.80 4.45
CA TYR A 31 11.63 -5.60 3.71
C TYR A 31 10.28 -5.05 4.17
N THR A 32 10.15 -3.73 4.10
CA THR A 32 8.93 -3.04 4.54
C THR A 32 8.39 -2.20 3.40
N ILE A 33 7.09 -2.30 3.15
CA ILE A 33 6.38 -1.47 2.18
C ILE A 33 5.12 -0.87 2.83
N PRO A 34 4.63 0.29 2.36
CA PRO A 34 3.37 0.83 2.83
C PRO A 34 2.21 -0.15 2.62
N ALA A 35 1.26 -0.21 3.54
CA ALA A 35 0.07 -1.04 3.40
C ALA A 35 -0.88 -0.52 2.30
N PRO A 36 -1.75 -1.39 1.72
CA PRO A 36 -2.76 -0.98 0.74
C PRO A 36 -3.67 0.16 1.22
N ALA A 37 -4.03 0.16 2.50
CA ALA A 37 -4.83 1.20 3.12
C ALA A 37 -4.14 2.57 3.08
N GLN A 38 -2.83 2.62 3.21
CA GLN A 38 -2.02 3.82 3.04
C GLN A 38 -2.18 4.41 1.65
N MET A 39 -2.08 3.58 0.62
CA MET A 39 -2.25 4.04 -0.76
C MET A 39 -3.64 4.61 -0.98
N PHE A 40 -4.68 3.93 -0.50
CA PHE A 40 -6.05 4.42 -0.58
C PHE A 40 -6.22 5.75 0.17
N GLN A 41 -5.72 5.84 1.41
CA GLN A 41 -5.79 7.05 2.23
C GLN A 41 -5.12 8.25 1.54
N GLN A 42 -3.96 8.07 0.91
CA GLN A 42 -3.28 9.12 0.17
C GLN A 42 -4.11 9.66 -1.00
N MET A 43 -4.96 8.86 -1.59
CA MET A 43 -5.88 9.30 -2.64
C MET A 43 -7.03 10.14 -2.12
N ILE A 44 -7.51 9.87 -0.89
CA ILE A 44 -8.67 10.54 -0.30
C ILE A 44 -8.29 11.72 0.63
N ILE A 45 -7.01 11.96 0.89
CA ILE A 45 -6.58 13.16 1.61
C ILE A 45 -7.03 14.42 0.85
N PRO A 46 -7.54 15.46 1.53
CA PRO A 46 -8.14 16.65 0.88
C PRO A 46 -7.27 17.33 -0.18
N VAL A 47 -5.95 17.31 -0.02
CA VAL A 47 -4.99 17.85 -1.02
C VAL A 47 -5.08 17.10 -2.35
N ASN A 48 -5.37 15.81 -2.31
CA ASN A 48 -5.44 14.94 -3.48
C ASN A 48 -6.89 14.64 -3.89
N TYR A 49 -7.88 14.89 -3.03
CA TYR A 49 -9.27 14.50 -3.22
C TYR A 49 -9.82 14.99 -4.56
N LYS A 50 -9.68 16.30 -4.85
CA LYS A 50 -10.17 16.88 -6.12
C LYS A 50 -9.59 16.19 -7.35
N LYS A 51 -8.33 15.74 -7.26
CA LYS A 51 -7.64 15.04 -8.36
C LYS A 51 -8.21 13.64 -8.61
N TYR A 52 -8.68 12.96 -7.57
CA TYR A 52 -9.16 11.59 -7.63
C TYR A 52 -10.65 11.43 -7.37
N GLU A 53 -11.38 12.53 -7.12
CA GLU A 53 -12.79 12.54 -6.73
C GLU A 53 -13.67 11.67 -7.65
N LYS A 54 -13.52 11.82 -8.96
CA LYS A 54 -14.32 11.04 -9.94
C LYS A 54 -14.08 9.53 -9.83
N ILE A 55 -12.88 9.11 -9.47
CA ILE A 55 -12.50 7.70 -9.30
C ILE A 55 -13.05 7.19 -7.97
N ILE A 56 -12.87 7.97 -6.91
CA ILE A 56 -13.30 7.60 -5.55
C ILE A 56 -14.82 7.48 -5.49
N MET A 57 -15.55 8.47 -6.01
CA MET A 57 -17.02 8.50 -5.92
C MET A 57 -17.71 7.45 -6.80
N ARG A 58 -17.19 7.17 -7.99
CA ARG A 58 -17.85 6.26 -8.95
C ARG A 58 -17.47 4.79 -8.78
N GLN A 59 -16.30 4.47 -8.25
CA GLN A 59 -15.71 3.14 -8.32
C GLN A 59 -14.94 2.74 -7.06
N THR A 60 -15.40 3.15 -5.87
CA THR A 60 -14.67 2.83 -4.62
C THR A 60 -14.41 1.33 -4.47
N LYS A 61 -15.39 0.46 -4.76
CA LYS A 61 -15.22 -0.99 -4.68
C LYS A 61 -14.22 -1.51 -5.71
N GLU A 62 -14.31 -1.04 -6.95
CA GLU A 62 -13.35 -1.38 -8.02
C GLU A 62 -11.93 -0.88 -7.68
N LEU A 63 -11.82 0.34 -7.16
CA LEU A 63 -10.53 0.90 -6.75
C LEU A 63 -9.87 0.08 -5.65
N ILE A 64 -10.63 -0.31 -4.63
CA ILE A 64 -10.14 -1.17 -3.54
C ILE A 64 -9.70 -2.53 -4.09
N HIS A 65 -10.47 -3.11 -4.99
CA HIS A 65 -10.14 -4.37 -5.65
C HIS A 65 -8.86 -4.25 -6.49
N ASP A 66 -8.73 -3.18 -7.29
CA ASP A 66 -7.56 -2.93 -8.13
C ASP A 66 -6.29 -2.72 -7.29
N ILE A 67 -6.40 -1.99 -6.16
CA ILE A 67 -5.31 -1.83 -5.19
C ILE A 67 -4.91 -3.19 -4.62
N GLY A 68 -5.88 -3.98 -4.17
CA GLY A 68 -5.63 -5.32 -3.64
C GLY A 68 -4.92 -6.23 -4.65
N THR A 69 -5.39 -6.25 -5.89
CA THR A 69 -4.78 -7.03 -6.98
C THR A 69 -3.35 -6.57 -7.27
N ALA A 70 -3.12 -5.25 -7.30
CA ALA A 70 -1.77 -4.70 -7.51
C ALA A 70 -0.82 -5.09 -6.36
N TYR A 71 -1.29 -5.09 -5.12
CA TYR A 71 -0.49 -5.52 -3.97
C TYR A 71 -0.20 -7.02 -3.98
N GLN A 72 -1.16 -7.87 -4.39
CA GLN A 72 -0.90 -9.30 -4.58
C GLN A 72 0.24 -9.53 -5.57
N GLU A 73 0.25 -8.80 -6.67
CA GLU A 73 1.32 -8.88 -7.66
C GLU A 73 2.67 -8.39 -7.09
N VAL A 74 2.68 -7.29 -6.34
CA VAL A 74 3.91 -6.79 -5.68
C VAL A 74 4.44 -7.81 -4.67
N ILE A 75 3.57 -8.38 -3.83
CA ILE A 75 3.95 -9.42 -2.87
C ILE A 75 4.53 -10.64 -3.59
N ARG A 76 3.94 -11.05 -4.72
CA ARG A 76 4.45 -12.14 -5.55
C ARG A 76 5.87 -11.83 -6.05
N GLN A 77 6.12 -10.62 -6.54
CA GLN A 77 7.45 -10.21 -7.01
C GLN A 77 8.50 -10.27 -5.90
N PHE A 78 8.16 -9.82 -4.68
CA PHE A 78 9.05 -9.95 -3.52
C PHE A 78 9.31 -11.42 -3.16
N TYR A 79 8.25 -12.25 -3.17
CA TYR A 79 8.37 -13.68 -2.89
C TYR A 79 9.29 -14.38 -3.91
N GLU A 80 9.13 -14.11 -5.20
CA GLU A 80 9.97 -14.63 -6.28
C GLU A 80 11.42 -14.16 -6.18
N ALA A 81 11.64 -12.94 -5.70
CA ALA A 81 12.98 -12.43 -5.39
C ALA A 81 13.60 -13.07 -4.14
N GLY A 82 12.89 -13.98 -3.47
CA GLY A 82 13.35 -14.70 -2.28
C GLY A 82 13.00 -14.04 -0.95
N CYS A 83 12.16 -13.00 -0.93
CA CYS A 83 11.68 -12.41 0.30
C CYS A 83 10.77 -13.38 1.05
N ARG A 84 11.06 -13.60 2.34
CA ARG A 84 10.24 -14.42 3.24
C ARG A 84 9.76 -13.63 4.46
N ASN A 85 10.19 -12.39 4.58
CA ASN A 85 9.84 -11.52 5.68
C ASN A 85 9.49 -10.13 5.14
N LEU A 86 8.26 -9.98 4.65
CA LEU A 86 7.71 -8.73 4.13
C LEU A 86 6.76 -8.11 5.15
N GLN A 87 7.04 -6.89 5.57
CA GLN A 87 6.17 -6.11 6.46
C GLN A 87 5.34 -5.12 5.65
N LEU A 88 4.05 -5.05 5.95
CA LEU A 88 3.14 -4.02 5.46
C LEU A 88 2.93 -2.99 6.58
N ASP A 89 3.44 -1.78 6.39
CA ASP A 89 3.26 -0.70 7.36
C ASP A 89 1.91 0.00 7.16
N ASP A 90 1.06 -0.10 8.17
CA ASP A 90 -0.23 0.57 8.18
C ASP A 90 -0.30 1.62 9.29
N CYS A 91 -0.10 2.88 8.95
CA CYS A 91 -0.30 4.02 9.86
C CYS A 91 -1.69 4.68 9.71
N THR A 92 -2.62 4.08 8.97
CA THR A 92 -3.98 4.60 8.80
C THR A 92 -4.80 4.54 10.08
N TRP A 93 -4.46 3.63 11.00
CA TRP A 93 -5.09 3.50 12.31
C TRP A 93 -5.07 4.81 13.12
N GLY A 94 -3.99 5.60 13.04
CA GLY A 94 -3.91 6.91 13.69
C GLY A 94 -5.01 7.88 13.22
N ALA A 95 -5.44 7.76 11.97
CA ALA A 95 -6.53 8.57 11.42
C ALA A 95 -7.93 8.06 11.80
N ILE A 96 -8.05 6.82 12.28
CA ILE A 96 -9.32 6.17 12.64
C ILE A 96 -9.60 6.33 14.14
N VAL A 97 -8.57 6.17 14.99
CA VAL A 97 -8.74 6.15 16.46
C VAL A 97 -8.62 7.53 17.11
N GLY A 98 -8.11 8.53 16.41
CA GLY A 98 -7.95 9.89 16.94
C GLY A 98 -9.29 10.62 17.15
N ASP A 99 -9.30 11.60 18.05
CA ASP A 99 -10.53 12.36 18.39
C ASP A 99 -11.10 13.11 17.18
N ALA A 100 -10.24 13.59 16.28
CA ALA A 100 -10.67 14.19 15.02
C ALA A 100 -11.41 13.20 14.11
N ALA A 101 -11.02 11.93 14.12
CA ALA A 101 -11.71 10.88 13.40
C ALA A 101 -13.06 10.55 14.03
N LYS A 102 -13.12 10.43 15.36
CA LYS A 102 -14.37 10.20 16.09
C LYS A 102 -15.40 11.31 15.82
N GLN A 103 -14.96 12.55 15.69
CA GLN A 103 -15.83 13.68 15.31
C GLN A 103 -16.32 13.55 13.87
N ARG A 104 -15.48 13.12 12.92
CA ARG A 104 -15.89 12.89 11.51
C ARG A 104 -16.88 11.75 11.38
N TYR A 105 -16.69 10.66 12.11
CA TYR A 105 -17.60 9.50 12.07
C TYR A 105 -18.93 9.74 12.81
N LYS A 106 -19.00 10.73 13.71
CA LYS A 106 -20.29 11.15 14.32
C LYS A 106 -21.15 12.00 13.39
N LEU A 107 -20.59 12.46 12.27
CA LEU A 107 -21.28 13.26 11.26
C LEU A 107 -21.77 12.40 10.08
N LEU A 108 -21.52 11.10 10.09
CA LEU A 108 -22.04 10.09 9.16
C LEU A 108 -23.12 9.24 9.83
#